data_1d5b810696007664dba15d63bd79cbdc
#
_entry.id   1d5b810696007664dba15d63bd79cbdc
#
_cell.length_a   1.000
_cell.length_b   1.000
_cell.length_c   1.000
_cell.angle_alpha   90.00
_cell.angle_beta   90.00
_cell.angle_gamma   90.00
#
_symmetry.space_group_name_H-M   'P 1'
#
loop_
_entity.id
_entity.type
_entity.pdbx_description
1 polymer ?
#
loop_
_entity_poly.entity_id
_entity_poly.type
_entity_poly.pdbx_seq_one_letter_code
_entity_poly.pdbx_strand_id
1 'polypeptide(L)'
;MSTLIGVYYRYRKKPARFISGIRMSKRILIIEDDDETRELLCAALEKRGYEVTVAEDGVRGYDTALFLKPDLIVTDIQMPGADGVHVVRRVRDTASLERTPILVMTAFGTGTATFSLQLGANAYEPKPIDPQSFLATVKRLLTDRDSLRAA
;
A
#
# COMPACT_ATOMS: atom_id res chain seq x y z
N MET A 1 2.60 -22.55 -7.16
CA MET A 1 3.80 -21.79 -6.72
C MET A 1 4.37 -20.89 -7.81
N SER A 2 4.36 -21.30 -9.05
CA SER A 2 4.95 -20.53 -10.17
C SER A 2 4.26 -19.19 -10.49
N THR A 3 2.96 -19.07 -10.26
CA THR A 3 2.15 -17.92 -10.68
C THR A 3 2.31 -16.70 -9.74
N LEU A 4 2.54 -16.93 -8.45
CA LEU A 4 2.77 -15.86 -7.47
C LEU A 4 4.13 -15.17 -7.69
N ILE A 5 5.15 -15.94 -8.07
CA ILE A 5 6.49 -15.42 -8.35
C ILE A 5 6.49 -14.54 -9.61
N GLY A 6 5.69 -14.90 -10.63
CA GLY A 6 5.62 -14.15 -11.90
C GLY A 6 5.04 -12.74 -11.76
N VAL A 7 4.03 -12.56 -10.91
CA VAL A 7 3.42 -11.23 -10.63
C VAL A 7 4.37 -10.36 -9.80
N TYR A 8 5.12 -10.98 -8.89
CA TYR A 8 6.11 -10.29 -8.06
C TYR A 8 7.23 -9.62 -8.85
N TYR A 9 7.72 -10.29 -9.91
CA TYR A 9 8.87 -9.81 -10.69
C TYR A 9 8.53 -8.73 -11.71
N ARG A 10 7.27 -8.57 -12.09
CA ARG A 10 6.89 -7.66 -13.17
C ARG A 10 7.13 -6.18 -12.86
N TYR A 11 7.18 -5.81 -11.58
CA TYR A 11 7.28 -4.41 -11.15
C TYR A 11 8.49 -4.11 -10.25
N ARG A 12 9.34 -5.09 -9.98
CA ARG A 12 10.56 -4.87 -9.20
C ARG A 12 11.69 -4.35 -10.10
N LYS A 13 11.69 -3.05 -10.37
CA LYS A 13 12.71 -2.43 -11.25
C LYS A 13 14.08 -2.21 -10.58
N LYS A 14 14.19 -2.29 -9.25
CA LYS A 14 15.47 -2.09 -8.55
C LYS A 14 15.63 -3.10 -7.41
N PRO A 15 16.86 -3.64 -7.22
CA PRO A 15 17.14 -4.51 -6.08
C PRO A 15 17.06 -3.71 -4.76
N ALA A 16 16.68 -4.42 -3.69
CA ALA A 16 16.71 -3.85 -2.35
C ALA A 16 18.11 -3.34 -2.02
N ARG A 17 18.20 -2.14 -1.47
CA ARG A 17 19.46 -1.61 -0.97
C ARG A 17 19.66 -2.03 0.47
N PHE A 18 20.78 -2.64 0.76
CA PHE A 18 21.18 -3.03 2.10
C PHE A 18 22.52 -2.38 2.46
N ILE A 19 22.64 -1.89 3.69
CA ILE A 19 23.89 -1.50 4.30
C ILE A 19 24.02 -2.27 5.61
N SER A 20 25.10 -3.05 5.75
CA SER A 20 25.35 -3.87 6.95
C SER A 20 24.16 -4.79 7.33
N GLY A 21 23.48 -5.38 6.33
CA GLY A 21 22.31 -6.22 6.53
C GLY A 21 21.01 -5.45 6.84
N ILE A 22 21.08 -4.13 6.98
CA ILE A 22 19.91 -3.28 7.20
C ILE A 22 19.32 -2.87 5.86
N ARG A 23 18.03 -3.07 5.70
CA ARG A 23 17.31 -2.66 4.52
C ARG A 23 17.08 -1.15 4.53
N MET A 24 17.57 -0.48 3.49
CA MET A 24 17.55 0.99 3.38
C MET A 24 16.29 1.55 2.73
N SER A 25 15.52 0.73 2.01
CA SER A 25 14.31 1.16 1.32
C SER A 25 13.05 0.63 1.99
N LYS A 26 12.03 1.48 2.11
CA LYS A 26 10.69 1.09 2.57
C LYS A 26 9.94 0.37 1.46
N ARG A 27 9.18 -0.67 1.84
CA ARG A 27 8.34 -1.46 0.94
C ARG A 27 6.91 -0.96 0.97
N ILE A 28 6.37 -0.63 -0.19
CA ILE A 28 5.00 -0.17 -0.35
C ILE A 28 4.27 -1.14 -1.27
N LEU A 29 3.14 -1.64 -0.81
CA LEU A 29 2.22 -2.44 -1.61
C LEU A 29 1.10 -1.54 -2.10
N ILE A 30 0.91 -1.49 -3.42
CA ILE A 30 -0.23 -0.82 -4.07
C ILE A 30 -1.23 -1.87 -4.52
N ILE A 31 -2.49 -1.69 -4.14
CA ILE A 31 -3.62 -2.52 -4.57
C ILE A 31 -4.57 -1.63 -5.38
N GLU A 32 -4.52 -1.76 -6.69
CA GLU A 32 -5.24 -0.91 -7.64
C GLU A 32 -5.48 -1.69 -8.94
N ASP A 33 -6.71 -1.75 -9.40
CA ASP A 33 -7.10 -2.43 -10.63
C ASP A 33 -6.88 -1.61 -11.90
N ASP A 34 -6.90 -0.26 -11.80
CA ASP A 34 -6.65 0.63 -12.92
C ASP A 34 -5.15 0.75 -13.25
N ASP A 35 -4.79 0.35 -14.47
CA ASP A 35 -3.39 0.32 -14.92
C ASP A 35 -2.73 1.70 -14.90
N GLU A 36 -3.44 2.74 -15.37
CA GLU A 36 -2.88 4.10 -15.46
C GLU A 36 -2.61 4.68 -14.08
N THR A 37 -3.56 4.54 -13.16
CA THR A 37 -3.40 4.97 -11.77
C THR A 37 -2.25 4.22 -11.11
N ARG A 38 -2.19 2.91 -11.31
CA ARG A 38 -1.13 2.05 -10.75
C ARG A 38 0.26 2.47 -11.24
N GLU A 39 0.42 2.71 -12.54
CA GLU A 39 1.68 3.17 -13.12
C GLU A 39 2.11 4.55 -12.62
N LEU A 40 1.16 5.48 -12.51
CA LEU A 40 1.40 6.81 -11.97
C LEU A 40 1.93 6.75 -10.53
N LEU A 41 1.27 5.97 -9.68
CA LEU A 41 1.66 5.82 -8.27
C LEU A 41 3.02 5.14 -8.13
N CYS A 42 3.26 4.07 -8.90
CA CYS A 42 4.55 3.39 -8.93
C CYS A 42 5.69 4.34 -9.29
N ALA A 43 5.52 5.10 -10.37
CA ALA A 43 6.55 6.04 -10.84
C ALA A 43 6.84 7.13 -9.80
N ALA A 44 5.81 7.67 -9.16
CA ALA A 44 5.96 8.70 -8.13
C ALA A 44 6.71 8.17 -6.90
N LEU A 45 6.39 6.97 -6.44
CA LEU A 45 7.01 6.35 -5.27
C LEU A 45 8.45 5.89 -5.55
N GLU A 46 8.69 5.27 -6.69
CA GLU A 46 10.03 4.80 -7.07
C GLU A 46 11.03 5.95 -7.21
N LYS A 47 10.60 7.13 -7.69
CA LYS A 47 11.43 8.34 -7.72
C LYS A 47 11.91 8.77 -6.34
N ARG A 48 11.14 8.47 -5.30
CA ARG A 48 11.48 8.77 -3.90
C ARG A 48 12.31 7.67 -3.23
N GLY A 49 12.67 6.62 -3.97
CA GLY A 49 13.50 5.52 -3.47
C GLY A 49 12.73 4.42 -2.75
N TYR A 50 11.40 4.42 -2.78
CA TYR A 50 10.59 3.33 -2.26
C TYR A 50 10.66 2.09 -3.15
N GLU A 51 10.57 0.91 -2.55
CA GLU A 51 10.34 -0.34 -3.27
C GLU A 51 8.84 -0.58 -3.38
N VAL A 52 8.35 -0.68 -4.61
CA VAL A 52 6.91 -0.81 -4.88
C VAL A 52 6.60 -2.19 -5.40
N THR A 53 5.59 -2.80 -4.81
CA THR A 53 4.95 -4.03 -5.29
C THR A 53 3.49 -3.73 -5.56
N VAL A 54 2.91 -4.33 -6.58
CA VAL A 54 1.53 -4.10 -6.98
C VAL A 54 0.71 -5.37 -6.96
N ALA A 55 -0.58 -5.21 -6.66
CA ALA A 55 -1.61 -6.22 -6.84
C ALA A 55 -2.82 -5.59 -7.54
N GLU A 56 -3.49 -6.36 -8.37
CA GLU A 56 -4.58 -5.89 -9.23
C GLU A 56 -5.96 -6.00 -8.58
N ASP A 57 -6.05 -6.71 -7.46
CA ASP A 57 -7.29 -6.90 -6.71
C ASP A 57 -7.02 -7.13 -5.22
N GLY A 58 -8.09 -7.10 -4.42
CA GLY A 58 -7.98 -7.21 -2.98
C GLY A 58 -7.54 -8.59 -2.48
N VAL A 59 -7.86 -9.67 -3.19
CA VAL A 59 -7.45 -11.03 -2.81
C VAL A 59 -5.94 -11.17 -2.97
N ARG A 60 -5.44 -10.86 -4.16
CA ARG A 60 -3.98 -10.86 -4.44
C ARG A 60 -3.24 -9.86 -3.57
N GLY A 61 -3.86 -8.70 -3.32
CA GLY A 61 -3.31 -7.68 -2.44
C GLY A 61 -3.09 -8.18 -1.03
N TYR A 62 -4.07 -8.84 -0.44
CA TYR A 62 -3.94 -9.42 0.89
C TYR A 62 -2.90 -10.54 0.95
N ASP A 63 -2.91 -11.46 -0.02
CA ASP A 63 -1.93 -12.55 -0.10
C ASP A 63 -0.51 -12.01 -0.25
N THR A 64 -0.35 -10.96 -1.07
CA THR A 64 0.92 -10.26 -1.23
C THR A 64 1.36 -9.59 0.07
N ALA A 65 0.45 -8.95 0.80
CA ALA A 65 0.74 -8.33 2.09
C ALA A 65 1.23 -9.35 3.13
N LEU A 66 0.59 -10.52 3.20
CA LEU A 66 1.02 -11.62 4.08
C LEU A 66 2.45 -12.07 3.82
N PHE A 67 2.79 -12.23 2.55
CA PHE A 67 4.13 -12.67 2.15
C PHE A 67 5.17 -11.57 2.31
N LEU A 68 4.86 -10.37 1.84
CA LEU A 68 5.79 -9.26 1.76
C LEU A 68 6.02 -8.58 3.10
N LYS A 69 4.99 -8.50 3.95
CA LYS A 69 4.94 -7.67 5.15
C LYS A 69 5.40 -6.24 4.86
N PRO A 70 4.66 -5.49 4.03
CA PRO A 70 5.07 -4.16 3.58
C PRO A 70 5.12 -3.16 4.74
N ASP A 71 5.81 -2.06 4.52
CA ASP A 71 5.86 -0.95 5.45
C ASP A 71 4.62 -0.05 5.36
N LEU A 72 3.96 -0.07 4.20
CA LEU A 72 2.71 0.65 3.92
C LEU A 72 1.90 -0.12 2.89
N ILE A 73 0.57 -0.14 3.07
CA ILE A 73 -0.38 -0.60 2.07
C ILE A 73 -1.15 0.61 1.55
N VAL A 74 -1.19 0.77 0.23
CA VAL A 74 -2.02 1.74 -0.48
C VAL A 74 -3.08 0.94 -1.24
N THR A 75 -4.35 1.18 -0.98
CA THR A 75 -5.43 0.43 -1.64
C THR A 75 -6.55 1.35 -2.13
N ASP A 76 -7.03 1.09 -3.35
CA ASP A 76 -8.32 1.60 -3.77
C ASP A 76 -9.41 0.96 -2.92
N ILE A 77 -10.42 1.73 -2.54
CA ILE A 77 -11.54 1.20 -1.76
C ILE A 77 -12.58 0.51 -2.65
N GLN A 78 -12.65 0.89 -3.90
CA GLN A 78 -13.61 0.34 -4.86
C GLN A 78 -12.91 -0.41 -5.99
N MET A 79 -12.97 -1.72 -5.89
CA MET A 79 -12.46 -2.63 -6.91
C MET A 79 -13.48 -3.75 -7.12
N PRO A 80 -13.58 -4.32 -8.35
CA PRO A 80 -14.39 -5.51 -8.58
C PRO A 80 -13.93 -6.68 -7.70
N GLY A 81 -14.87 -7.42 -7.12
CA GLY A 81 -14.58 -8.56 -6.25
C GLY A 81 -14.28 -8.16 -4.81
N ALA A 82 -13.15 -8.59 -4.27
CA ALA A 82 -12.72 -8.21 -2.93
C ALA A 82 -12.20 -6.77 -2.95
N ASP A 83 -13.01 -5.85 -2.47
CA ASP A 83 -12.74 -4.43 -2.42
C ASP A 83 -11.76 -4.04 -1.30
N GLY A 84 -11.37 -2.76 -1.27
CA GLY A 84 -10.46 -2.24 -0.26
C GLY A 84 -10.99 -2.30 1.17
N VAL A 85 -12.30 -2.35 1.38
CA VAL A 85 -12.92 -2.55 2.69
C VAL A 85 -12.54 -3.91 3.26
N HIS A 86 -12.65 -4.96 2.45
CA HIS A 86 -12.23 -6.31 2.83
C HIS A 86 -10.73 -6.38 3.14
N VAL A 87 -9.91 -5.70 2.32
CA VAL A 87 -8.45 -5.63 2.56
C VAL A 87 -8.16 -5.00 3.92
N VAL A 88 -8.75 -3.85 4.23
CA VAL A 88 -8.54 -3.16 5.50
C VAL A 88 -8.91 -4.06 6.68
N ARG A 89 -10.09 -4.68 6.65
CA ARG A 89 -10.55 -5.60 7.70
C ARG A 89 -9.58 -6.76 7.89
N ARG A 90 -9.27 -7.48 6.81
CA ARG A 90 -8.39 -8.66 6.89
C ARG A 90 -7.00 -8.32 7.40
N VAL A 91 -6.45 -7.18 6.99
CA VAL A 91 -5.15 -6.70 7.48
C VAL A 91 -5.22 -6.44 8.98
N ARG A 92 -6.27 -5.77 9.48
CA ARG A 92 -6.44 -5.49 10.91
C ARG A 92 -6.66 -6.74 11.75
N ASP A 93 -7.32 -7.76 11.19
CA ASP A 93 -7.57 -9.04 11.86
C ASP A 93 -6.36 -9.99 11.81
N THR A 94 -5.29 -9.62 11.12
CA THR A 94 -4.09 -10.45 10.95
C THR A 94 -2.96 -9.94 11.83
N ALA A 95 -2.56 -10.71 12.85
CA ALA A 95 -1.57 -10.30 13.85
C ALA A 95 -0.25 -9.79 13.25
N SER A 96 0.22 -10.39 12.15
CA SER A 96 1.49 -9.97 11.50
C SER A 96 1.36 -8.67 10.68
N LEU A 97 0.13 -8.19 10.43
CA LEU A 97 -0.18 -7.02 9.61
C LEU A 97 -0.95 -5.93 10.36
N GLU A 98 -1.47 -6.22 11.54
CA GLU A 98 -2.40 -5.34 12.29
C GLU A 98 -1.89 -3.91 12.48
N ARG A 99 -0.57 -3.74 12.55
CA ARG A 99 0.07 -2.43 12.72
C ARG A 99 0.60 -1.81 11.43
N THR A 100 0.41 -2.48 10.29
CA THR A 100 0.83 -1.93 9.00
C THR A 100 -0.06 -0.75 8.65
N PRO A 101 0.48 0.45 8.39
CA PRO A 101 -0.34 1.59 7.99
C PRO A 101 -1.03 1.32 6.64
N ILE A 102 -2.25 1.81 6.53
CA ILE A 102 -3.07 1.68 5.33
C ILE A 102 -3.52 3.06 4.88
N LEU A 103 -3.21 3.38 3.63
CA LEU A 103 -3.70 4.55 2.91
C LEU A 103 -4.76 4.10 1.92
N VAL A 104 -5.96 4.65 2.04
CA VAL A 104 -7.08 4.33 1.15
C VAL A 104 -7.22 5.42 0.10
N MET A 105 -7.42 5.03 -1.15
CA MET A 105 -7.79 5.92 -2.25
C MET A 105 -9.28 5.78 -2.53
N THR A 106 -9.98 6.89 -2.73
CA THR A 106 -11.43 6.87 -2.95
C THR A 106 -11.88 7.94 -3.94
N ALA A 107 -12.73 7.53 -4.89
CA ALA A 107 -13.41 8.44 -5.82
C ALA A 107 -14.69 9.06 -5.22
N PHE A 108 -15.17 8.54 -4.09
CA PHE A 108 -16.43 8.94 -3.47
C PHE A 108 -16.17 9.77 -2.21
N GLY A 109 -17.04 10.78 -2.01
CA GLY A 109 -16.89 11.83 -1.05
C GLY A 109 -16.60 11.44 0.41
N THR A 110 -16.69 12.41 1.30
CA THR A 110 -16.24 12.32 2.70
C THR A 110 -16.82 11.14 3.50
N GLY A 111 -18.02 10.65 3.17
CA GLY A 111 -18.64 9.52 3.86
C GLY A 111 -17.85 8.21 3.72
N THR A 112 -17.36 7.90 2.51
CA THR A 112 -16.54 6.69 2.27
C THR A 112 -15.17 6.80 2.95
N ALA A 113 -14.58 7.99 2.93
CA ALA A 113 -13.33 8.27 3.63
C ALA A 113 -13.46 8.05 5.13
N THR A 114 -14.50 8.64 5.75
CA THR A 114 -14.79 8.48 7.19
C THR A 114 -15.01 7.01 7.54
N PHE A 115 -15.78 6.29 6.74
CA PHE A 115 -16.03 4.88 6.95
C PHE A 115 -14.74 4.05 6.89
N SER A 116 -13.85 4.36 5.95
CA SER A 116 -12.55 3.67 5.83
C SER A 116 -11.67 3.89 7.06
N LEU A 117 -11.65 5.10 7.61
CA LEU A 117 -10.93 5.40 8.85
C LEU A 117 -11.51 4.65 10.05
N GLN A 118 -12.84 4.55 10.15
CA GLN A 118 -13.51 3.77 11.19
C GLN A 118 -13.19 2.27 11.10
N LEU A 119 -12.95 1.76 9.90
CA LEU A 119 -12.54 0.37 9.70
C LEU A 119 -11.07 0.10 10.04
N GLY A 120 -10.28 1.14 10.25
CA GLY A 120 -8.88 1.02 10.61
C GLY A 120 -7.87 1.48 9.56
N ALA A 121 -8.29 2.17 8.50
CA ALA A 121 -7.38 2.90 7.62
C ALA A 121 -6.74 4.07 8.39
N ASN A 122 -5.48 4.38 8.08
CA ASN A 122 -4.75 5.45 8.76
C ASN A 122 -4.89 6.80 8.07
N ALA A 123 -5.18 6.80 6.78
CA ALA A 123 -5.41 8.01 5.99
C ALA A 123 -6.19 7.68 4.72
N TYR A 124 -6.65 8.71 4.04
CA TYR A 124 -7.23 8.59 2.71
C TYR A 124 -6.71 9.68 1.77
N GLU A 125 -6.72 9.38 0.48
CA GLU A 125 -6.48 10.35 -0.60
C GLU A 125 -7.65 10.30 -1.58
N PRO A 126 -8.23 11.44 -1.94
CA PRO A 126 -9.31 11.48 -2.92
C PRO A 126 -8.77 11.27 -4.34
N LYS A 127 -9.56 10.61 -5.19
CA LYS A 127 -9.29 10.56 -6.64
C LYS A 127 -9.97 11.77 -7.34
N PRO A 128 -9.35 12.37 -8.34
CA PRO A 128 -8.04 12.05 -8.91
C PRO A 128 -6.89 12.35 -7.96
N ILE A 129 -5.88 11.47 -7.93
CA ILE A 129 -4.76 11.59 -6.99
C ILE A 129 -3.89 12.80 -7.34
N ASP A 130 -3.71 13.70 -6.38
CA ASP A 130 -2.66 14.71 -6.45
C ASP A 130 -1.32 14.10 -5.99
N PRO A 131 -0.29 14.02 -6.85
CA PRO A 131 0.97 13.38 -6.50
C PRO A 131 1.67 14.01 -5.30
N GLN A 132 1.58 15.32 -5.12
CA GLN A 132 2.23 16.01 -3.99
C GLN A 132 1.56 15.65 -2.65
N SER A 133 0.23 15.72 -2.60
CA SER A 133 -0.55 15.32 -1.42
C SER A 133 -0.32 13.86 -1.08
N PHE A 134 -0.40 12.99 -2.08
CA PHE A 134 -0.18 11.56 -1.93
C PHE A 134 1.20 11.24 -1.34
N LEU A 135 2.27 11.81 -1.91
CA LEU A 135 3.64 11.59 -1.43
C LEU A 135 3.86 12.14 -0.02
N ALA A 136 3.26 13.27 0.32
CA ALA A 136 3.31 13.82 1.68
C ALA A 136 2.63 12.90 2.69
N THR A 137 1.47 12.36 2.36
CA THR A 137 0.74 11.40 3.20
C THR A 137 1.52 10.10 3.38
N VAL A 138 2.09 9.56 2.31
CA VAL A 138 2.96 8.37 2.38
C VAL A 138 4.12 8.60 3.33
N LYS A 139 4.84 9.70 3.17
CA LYS A 139 5.98 10.04 4.03
C LYS A 139 5.58 10.15 5.50
N ARG A 140 4.46 10.82 5.79
CA ARG A 140 3.93 10.96 7.15
C ARG A 140 3.61 9.60 7.77
N LEU A 141 2.90 8.73 7.07
CA LEU A 141 2.51 7.42 7.58
C LEU A 141 3.72 6.52 7.87
N LEU A 142 4.74 6.56 7.03
CA LEU A 142 5.98 5.81 7.24
C LEU A 142 6.78 6.36 8.42
N THR A 143 6.83 7.68 8.60
CA THR A 143 7.49 8.33 9.73
C THR A 143 6.79 8.01 11.06
N ASP A 144 5.47 8.09 11.10
CA ASP A 144 4.66 7.76 12.28
C ASP A 144 4.87 6.29 12.69
N ARG A 145 4.91 5.38 11.72
CA ARG A 145 5.20 3.96 11.98
C ARG A 145 6.57 3.75 12.60
N ASP A 146 7.59 4.40 12.07
CA ASP A 146 8.94 4.27 12.61
C ASP A 146 9.04 4.80 14.03
N SER A 147 8.36 5.90 14.33
CA SER A 147 8.28 6.46 15.69
C SER A 147 7.62 5.49 16.68
N LEU A 148 6.54 4.82 16.27
CA LEU A 148 5.86 3.81 17.10
C LEU A 148 6.71 2.55 17.32
N ARG A 149 7.59 2.20 16.39
CA ARG A 149 8.51 1.06 16.54
C ARG A 149 9.71 1.38 17.43
N ALA A 150 10.13 2.63 17.46
CA ALA A 150 11.23 3.09 18.30
C ALA A 150 10.83 3.31 19.77
N ALA A 151 9.53 3.46 20.02
CA ALA A 151 8.97 3.52 21.38
C ALA A 151 8.70 2.12 21.94
#